data_c106a5e1a057b1028affbb2e8b679d37
#
_entry.id   c106a5e1a057b1028affbb2e8b679d37
#
_cell.length_a   1.000
_cell.length_b   1.000
_cell.length_c   1.000
_cell.angle_alpha   90.00
_cell.angle_beta   90.00
_cell.angle_gamma   90.00
#
_symmetry.space_group_name_H-M   'P 1'
#
loop_
_entity.id
_entity.type
_entity.pdbx_description
1 polymer ?
#
loop_
_entity_poly.entity_id
_entity_poly.type
_entity_poly.pdbx_seq_one_letter_code
_entity_poly.pdbx_strand_id
1 'polypeptide(L)'
;MGELEWFDAYCKLDNAPGAEEETLELIRKAEADAARKGVVGIRDYEMAENVDTWTRRFSAASPRPRDANDSAWTGIDWDGSFTHGIRGLRVEAGVYPERLEDAIEAGWKTGVELPGSDGLGHVGAMKMISDGSLNTRSAFCSMPYSDIFPDFYGTLSYAPDQIEAYFHGATCHRFAIACHAIGDEANTIVPNAATSTHAHGSIEHAQMLKPADIPRFAKLGLTASIQPQHAMDDRDVITRFWANPGGIPYAFKALHDAGVRLRMGSDAPVAPLDPWMAISAAVFGTESSDREPFQPEQCLDARTALAASTAVGRDRPEPGDPADLVLLDRDPYAVSTPEEMRAMPVAATMLAGRWTYSSLHGE
;
A
#
# COMPACT_ATOMS: atom_id res chain seq x y z
N MET A 1 -10.15 -0.59 -25.57
CA MET A 1 -8.69 -0.67 -25.30
C MET A 1 -8.53 -1.65 -24.16
N GLY A 2 -7.87 -2.77 -24.36
CA GLY A 2 -7.61 -3.75 -23.31
C GLY A 2 -6.52 -3.23 -22.36
N GLU A 3 -6.42 -3.80 -21.14
CA GLU A 3 -5.42 -3.40 -20.14
C GLU A 3 -3.98 -3.43 -20.70
N LEU A 4 -3.64 -4.44 -21.51
CA LEU A 4 -2.33 -4.56 -22.17
C LEU A 4 -2.07 -3.45 -23.20
N GLU A 5 -3.09 -3.01 -23.95
CA GLU A 5 -2.94 -1.90 -24.91
C GLU A 5 -2.77 -0.57 -24.20
N TRP A 6 -3.44 -0.40 -23.06
CA TRP A 6 -3.31 0.77 -22.21
C TRP A 6 -1.91 0.84 -21.59
N PHE A 7 -1.42 -0.29 -21.10
CA PHE A 7 -0.08 -0.45 -20.52
C PHE A 7 1.04 -0.14 -21.53
N ASP A 8 0.93 -0.67 -22.76
CA ASP A 8 1.90 -0.40 -23.84
C ASP A 8 1.90 1.10 -24.25
N ALA A 9 0.73 1.74 -24.21
CA ALA A 9 0.63 3.19 -24.46
C ALA A 9 1.25 4.01 -23.32
N TYR A 10 1.05 3.60 -22.07
CA TYR A 10 1.63 4.23 -20.89
C TYR A 10 3.17 4.14 -20.90
N CYS A 11 3.72 2.96 -21.14
CA CYS A 11 5.17 2.76 -21.25
C CYS A 11 5.81 3.61 -22.37
N LYS A 12 5.08 3.84 -23.48
CA LYS A 12 5.56 4.71 -24.57
C LYS A 12 5.55 6.19 -24.19
N LEU A 13 4.59 6.64 -23.38
CA LEU A 13 4.52 8.00 -22.86
C LEU A 13 5.62 8.25 -21.83
N ASP A 14 5.87 7.30 -20.95
CA ASP A 14 6.88 7.38 -19.89
C ASP A 14 8.32 7.48 -20.47
N ASN A 15 8.54 6.96 -21.68
CA ASN A 15 9.80 7.05 -22.41
C ASN A 15 9.88 8.21 -23.43
N ALA A 16 8.89 9.12 -23.44
CA ALA A 16 8.92 10.28 -24.33
C ALA A 16 9.99 11.30 -23.90
N PRO A 17 10.60 12.04 -24.85
CA PRO A 17 11.56 13.08 -24.51
C PRO A 17 10.99 14.13 -23.57
N GLY A 18 11.64 14.36 -22.41
CA GLY A 18 11.19 15.30 -21.38
C GLY A 18 10.19 14.70 -20.37
N ALA A 19 9.68 13.50 -20.57
CA ALA A 19 8.72 12.86 -19.67
C ALA A 19 9.30 12.67 -18.26
N GLU A 20 10.58 12.30 -18.14
CA GLU A 20 11.22 12.11 -16.83
C GLU A 20 11.29 13.41 -16.02
N GLU A 21 11.59 14.56 -16.64
CA GLU A 21 11.61 15.85 -15.93
C GLU A 21 10.23 16.26 -15.47
N GLU A 22 9.21 16.08 -16.30
CA GLU A 22 7.81 16.34 -15.95
C GLU A 22 7.34 15.40 -14.83
N THR A 23 7.67 14.11 -14.91
CA THR A 23 7.38 13.10 -13.91
C THR A 23 8.04 13.45 -12.57
N LEU A 24 9.31 13.87 -12.56
CA LEU A 24 9.98 14.31 -11.34
C LEU A 24 9.31 15.53 -10.69
N GLU A 25 8.81 16.47 -11.48
CA GLU A 25 8.05 17.60 -10.94
C GLU A 25 6.71 17.17 -10.34
N LEU A 26 6.01 16.25 -10.98
CA LEU A 26 4.76 15.68 -10.46
C LEU A 26 4.99 14.90 -9.16
N ILE A 27 6.07 14.11 -9.09
CA ILE A 27 6.44 13.38 -7.88
C ILE A 27 6.74 14.35 -6.73
N ARG A 28 7.48 15.44 -6.95
CA ARG A 28 7.74 16.44 -5.91
C ARG A 28 6.44 17.06 -5.37
N LYS A 29 5.48 17.36 -6.24
CA LYS A 29 4.15 17.84 -5.81
C LYS A 29 3.43 16.77 -4.99
N ALA A 30 3.47 15.50 -5.43
CA ALA A 30 2.87 14.40 -4.71
C ALA A 30 3.53 14.16 -3.33
N GLU A 31 4.86 14.27 -3.22
CA GLU A 31 5.59 14.23 -1.94
C GLU A 31 5.14 15.34 -1.00
N ALA A 32 4.99 16.57 -1.50
CA ALA A 32 4.53 17.69 -0.71
C ALA A 32 3.08 17.49 -0.21
N ASP A 33 2.21 16.98 -1.05
CA ASP A 33 0.82 16.68 -0.69
C ASP A 33 0.74 15.50 0.30
N ALA A 34 1.55 14.48 0.10
CA ALA A 34 1.69 13.36 1.03
C ALA A 34 2.16 13.82 2.42
N ALA A 35 3.18 14.68 2.47
CA ALA A 35 3.69 15.24 3.72
C ALA A 35 2.64 16.07 4.49
N ARG A 36 1.77 16.84 3.80
CA ARG A 36 0.65 17.55 4.43
C ARG A 36 -0.37 16.63 5.09
N LYS A 37 -0.42 15.37 4.67
CA LYS A 37 -1.32 14.33 5.20
C LYS A 37 -0.65 13.40 6.20
N GLY A 38 0.63 13.63 6.51
CA GLY A 38 1.41 12.81 7.44
C GLY A 38 2.01 11.55 6.81
N VAL A 39 2.03 11.44 5.49
CA VAL A 39 2.63 10.29 4.80
C VAL A 39 4.14 10.47 4.76
N VAL A 40 4.88 9.48 5.28
CA VAL A 40 6.34 9.44 5.35
C VAL A 40 6.95 8.35 4.47
N GLY A 41 6.14 7.45 3.93
CA GLY A 41 6.64 6.36 3.09
C GLY A 41 5.55 5.68 2.30
N ILE A 42 5.96 5.06 1.19
CA ILE A 42 5.10 4.31 0.29
C ILE A 42 5.75 2.97 -0.07
N ARG A 43 4.92 2.03 -0.47
CA ARG A 43 5.29 0.86 -1.24
C ARG A 43 4.82 1.08 -2.66
N ASP A 44 5.77 1.15 -3.56
CA ASP A 44 5.48 1.35 -4.96
C ASP A 44 5.35 0.00 -5.66
N TYR A 45 4.12 -0.27 -6.11
CA TYR A 45 3.75 -1.47 -6.86
C TYR A 45 3.30 -1.11 -8.28
N GLU A 46 3.80 -0.01 -8.84
CA GLU A 46 3.60 0.29 -10.26
C GLU A 46 4.12 -0.86 -11.13
N MET A 47 3.42 -1.18 -12.21
CA MET A 47 3.82 -2.22 -13.16
C MET A 47 4.94 -1.70 -14.08
N ALA A 48 6.09 -1.42 -13.47
CA ALA A 48 7.27 -0.83 -14.12
C ALA A 48 8.56 -1.44 -13.56
N GLU A 49 9.70 -0.99 -14.06
CA GLU A 49 11.02 -1.33 -13.53
C GLU A 49 11.34 -0.48 -12.29
N ASN A 50 10.57 -0.70 -11.22
CA ASN A 50 10.56 0.18 -10.06
C ASN A 50 11.94 0.36 -9.41
N VAL A 51 12.73 -0.72 -9.27
CA VAL A 51 14.07 -0.68 -8.68
C VAL A 51 14.99 0.26 -9.46
N ASP A 52 15.02 0.13 -10.77
CA ASP A 52 15.86 0.96 -11.63
C ASP A 52 15.33 2.39 -11.70
N THR A 53 14.04 2.56 -11.79
CA THR A 53 13.38 3.85 -11.83
C THR A 53 13.66 4.65 -10.56
N TRP A 54 13.48 4.06 -9.39
CA TRP A 54 13.76 4.74 -8.12
C TRP A 54 15.25 4.95 -7.87
N THR A 55 16.12 4.02 -8.33
CA THR A 55 17.56 4.21 -8.30
C THR A 55 17.97 5.44 -9.12
N ARG A 56 17.41 5.62 -10.32
CA ARG A 56 17.65 6.82 -11.13
C ARG A 56 17.12 8.08 -10.44
N ARG A 57 15.90 8.04 -9.91
CA ARG A 57 15.24 9.16 -9.23
C ARG A 57 16.01 9.63 -7.99
N PHE A 58 16.50 8.71 -7.17
CA PHE A 58 17.35 9.03 -6.01
C PHE A 58 18.72 9.54 -6.45
N SER A 59 19.33 9.00 -7.51
CA SER A 59 20.63 9.39 -8.03
C SER A 59 20.60 10.74 -8.74
N ALA A 60 19.52 11.11 -9.39
CA ALA A 60 19.32 12.42 -10.03
C ALA A 60 19.25 13.57 -8.99
N ALA A 61 19.02 13.21 -7.72
CA ALA A 61 19.12 14.15 -6.62
C ALA A 61 20.59 14.52 -6.39
N SER A 62 21.02 15.71 -6.78
CA SER A 62 22.39 16.19 -6.48
C SER A 62 22.71 16.02 -5.01
N PRO A 63 23.84 15.37 -4.66
CA PRO A 63 24.26 15.29 -3.26
C PRO A 63 24.53 16.70 -2.76
N ARG A 64 23.83 17.15 -1.73
CA ARG A 64 24.26 18.34 -1.01
C ARG A 64 25.58 18.05 -0.30
N PRO A 65 26.53 19.01 -0.29
CA PRO A 65 27.67 18.92 0.62
C PRO A 65 27.18 18.72 2.04
N ARG A 66 27.75 17.75 2.74
CA ARG A 66 27.50 17.53 4.17
C ARG A 66 28.27 18.60 4.97
N ASP A 67 27.79 19.82 4.98
CA ASP A 67 28.28 20.81 5.93
C ASP A 67 27.55 20.58 7.26
N ALA A 68 28.32 20.15 8.25
CA ALA A 68 27.86 19.77 9.58
C ALA A 68 27.20 20.92 10.39
N ASN A 69 27.13 22.13 9.83
CA ASN A 69 26.58 23.32 10.45
C ASN A 69 25.32 23.89 9.80
N ASP A 70 24.75 23.23 8.80
CA ASP A 70 23.55 23.74 8.14
C ASP A 70 22.29 23.31 8.90
N SER A 71 21.89 24.12 9.87
CA SER A 71 20.63 23.98 10.62
C SER A 71 19.37 24.26 9.76
N ALA A 72 19.56 24.66 8.50
CA ALA A 72 18.51 25.06 7.56
C ALA A 72 18.16 23.96 6.54
N TRP A 73 18.45 22.70 6.81
CA TRP A 73 18.16 21.62 5.87
C TRP A 73 16.73 21.12 6.01
N THR A 74 15.79 21.80 5.39
CA THR A 74 14.41 21.35 5.29
C THR A 74 14.16 20.58 3.98
N GLY A 75 15.03 20.67 2.97
CA GLY A 75 14.79 20.12 1.64
C GLY A 75 13.62 20.80 0.89
N ILE A 76 12.96 21.71 1.58
CA ILE A 76 11.84 22.52 1.13
C ILE A 76 12.26 23.96 1.37
N ASP A 77 12.31 24.78 0.34
CA ASP A 77 12.38 26.22 0.53
C ASP A 77 11.07 26.69 1.19
N TRP A 78 11.14 27.74 1.99
CA TRP A 78 10.00 28.30 2.75
C TRP A 78 8.81 28.69 1.87
N ASP A 79 8.98 28.75 0.55
CA ASP A 79 7.92 28.93 -0.43
C ASP A 79 7.26 27.63 -0.88
N GLY A 80 7.67 26.47 -0.31
CA GLY A 80 7.13 25.16 -0.64
C GLY A 80 7.79 24.51 -1.85
N SER A 81 8.88 25.07 -2.39
CA SER A 81 9.63 24.45 -3.49
C SER A 81 10.67 23.45 -2.99
N PHE A 82 10.70 22.26 -3.60
CA PHE A 82 11.76 21.29 -3.36
C PHE A 82 12.97 21.63 -4.22
N THR A 83 14.06 22.04 -3.61
CA THR A 83 15.27 22.47 -4.35
C THR A 83 16.11 21.30 -4.85
N HIS A 84 15.96 20.08 -4.29
CA HIS A 84 16.86 18.97 -4.61
C HIS A 84 16.18 17.61 -4.43
N GLY A 85 16.01 16.86 -5.52
CA GLY A 85 15.74 15.42 -5.57
C GLY A 85 14.47 14.91 -4.89
N ILE A 86 14.15 13.66 -5.16
CA ILE A 86 13.04 12.94 -4.52
C ILE A 86 13.54 12.41 -3.18
N ARG A 87 13.20 13.08 -2.08
CA ARG A 87 13.62 12.74 -0.71
C ARG A 87 12.54 13.02 0.34
N GLY A 88 11.31 13.25 -0.12
CA GLY A 88 10.16 13.51 0.75
C GLY A 88 9.47 12.26 1.30
N LEU A 89 9.84 11.09 0.79
CA LEU A 89 9.23 9.80 1.17
C LEU A 89 10.27 8.69 1.29
N ARG A 90 10.00 7.71 2.17
CA ARG A 90 10.60 6.39 2.05
C ARG A 90 9.90 5.61 0.95
N VAL A 91 10.67 4.83 0.20
CA VAL A 91 10.14 4.02 -0.90
C VAL A 91 10.60 2.57 -0.77
N GLU A 92 9.65 1.64 -0.78
CA GLU A 92 9.91 0.23 -1.03
C GLU A 92 9.50 -0.08 -2.47
N ALA A 93 10.47 -0.26 -3.37
CA ALA A 93 10.26 -0.50 -4.79
C ALA A 93 9.97 -1.98 -5.06
N GLY A 94 8.73 -2.32 -5.41
CA GLY A 94 8.31 -3.68 -5.71
C GLY A 94 8.92 -4.25 -6.99
N VAL A 95 9.07 -5.56 -7.06
CA VAL A 95 9.60 -6.29 -8.22
C VAL A 95 8.51 -7.23 -8.74
N TYR A 96 8.12 -7.10 -10.00
CA TYR A 96 7.13 -7.99 -10.60
C TYR A 96 7.74 -9.34 -11.00
N PRO A 97 6.94 -10.44 -11.11
CA PRO A 97 7.44 -11.78 -11.45
C PRO A 97 8.26 -11.80 -12.74
N GLU A 98 7.88 -11.02 -13.73
CA GLU A 98 8.55 -10.91 -15.04
C GLU A 98 9.95 -10.30 -14.95
N ARG A 99 10.25 -9.61 -13.83
CA ARG A 99 11.55 -8.96 -13.54
C ARG A 99 12.32 -9.64 -12.42
N LEU A 100 11.76 -10.70 -11.84
CA LEU A 100 12.37 -11.36 -10.69
C LEU A 100 13.73 -11.96 -11.03
N GLU A 101 13.87 -12.60 -12.19
CA GLU A 101 15.12 -13.21 -12.63
C GLU A 101 16.22 -12.16 -12.84
N ASP A 102 15.91 -11.07 -13.54
CA ASP A 102 16.81 -9.93 -13.75
C ASP A 102 17.26 -9.32 -12.40
N ALA A 103 16.30 -9.16 -11.47
CA ALA A 103 16.60 -8.64 -10.15
C ALA A 103 17.52 -9.57 -9.34
N ILE A 104 17.32 -10.88 -9.43
CA ILE A 104 18.18 -11.88 -8.79
C ILE A 104 19.59 -11.85 -9.37
N GLU A 105 19.72 -11.79 -10.70
CA GLU A 105 21.02 -11.71 -11.39
C GLU A 105 21.77 -10.42 -11.02
N ALA A 106 21.06 -9.31 -10.85
CA ALA A 106 21.60 -8.05 -10.35
C ALA A 106 21.96 -8.08 -8.85
N GLY A 107 21.66 -9.17 -8.13
CA GLY A 107 21.96 -9.32 -6.70
C GLY A 107 20.95 -8.64 -5.77
N TRP A 108 19.81 -8.21 -6.30
CA TRP A 108 18.75 -7.62 -5.49
C TRP A 108 18.02 -8.64 -4.61
N LYS A 109 17.48 -8.17 -3.51
CA LYS A 109 16.59 -8.89 -2.57
C LYS A 109 15.85 -7.88 -1.73
N THR A 110 14.73 -8.25 -1.15
CA THR A 110 13.95 -7.36 -0.28
C THR A 110 14.81 -6.77 0.84
N GLY A 111 14.69 -5.47 1.03
CA GLY A 111 15.38 -4.70 2.07
C GLY A 111 16.78 -4.19 1.69
N VAL A 112 17.29 -4.52 0.48
CA VAL A 112 18.54 -3.91 0.01
C VAL A 112 18.31 -2.45 -0.31
N GLU A 113 19.20 -1.58 0.18
CA GLU A 113 19.15 -0.15 -0.07
C GLU A 113 19.39 0.17 -1.55
N LEU A 114 18.58 1.06 -2.10
CA LEU A 114 18.75 1.57 -3.46
C LEU A 114 19.90 2.58 -3.51
N PRO A 115 20.77 2.51 -4.53
CA PRO A 115 21.87 3.47 -4.68
C PRO A 115 21.40 4.92 -4.68
N GLY A 116 22.11 5.77 -3.95
CA GLY A 116 21.81 7.20 -3.87
C GLY A 116 20.62 7.60 -3.01
N SER A 117 19.93 6.64 -2.37
CA SER A 117 18.73 6.91 -1.57
C SER A 117 19.01 7.44 -0.16
N ASP A 118 20.25 7.32 0.34
CA ASP A 118 20.62 7.66 1.73
C ASP A 118 19.68 7.02 2.78
N GLY A 119 19.34 5.75 2.58
CA GLY A 119 18.47 4.97 3.46
C GLY A 119 16.97 5.25 3.31
N LEU A 120 16.55 6.04 2.32
CA LEU A 120 15.14 6.30 2.05
C LEU A 120 14.53 5.31 1.03
N GLY A 121 15.33 4.69 0.19
CA GLY A 121 14.87 3.74 -0.83
C GLY A 121 15.37 2.33 -0.59
N HIS A 122 14.49 1.35 -0.70
CA HIS A 122 14.83 -0.06 -0.58
C HIS A 122 14.12 -0.90 -1.63
N VAL A 123 14.73 -2.01 -2.00
CA VAL A 123 14.05 -3.04 -2.78
C VAL A 123 12.90 -3.61 -1.96
N GLY A 124 11.70 -3.59 -2.50
CA GLY A 124 10.49 -4.09 -1.90
C GLY A 124 10.30 -5.60 -2.08
N ALA A 125 9.06 -6.04 -1.96
CA ALA A 125 8.65 -7.41 -2.17
C ALA A 125 8.50 -7.76 -3.66
N MET A 126 8.50 -9.04 -4.00
CA MET A 126 7.96 -9.51 -5.28
C MET A 126 6.44 -9.31 -5.27
N LYS A 127 5.96 -8.39 -6.12
CA LYS A 127 4.55 -8.07 -6.28
C LYS A 127 3.93 -8.98 -7.34
N MET A 128 2.88 -9.69 -6.97
CA MET A 128 2.11 -10.54 -7.89
C MET A 128 0.63 -10.18 -7.82
N ILE A 129 -0.07 -10.29 -8.95
CA ILE A 129 -1.53 -10.11 -9.05
C ILE A 129 -2.14 -11.47 -9.34
N SER A 130 -2.71 -12.13 -8.32
CA SER A 130 -3.22 -13.49 -8.46
C SER A 130 -4.56 -13.59 -9.16
N ASP A 131 -5.43 -12.59 -8.96
CA ASP A 131 -6.77 -12.51 -9.57
C ASP A 131 -7.12 -11.07 -9.89
N GLY A 132 -8.34 -10.82 -10.35
CA GLY A 132 -8.80 -9.47 -10.65
C GLY A 132 -9.59 -8.84 -9.52
N SER A 133 -10.46 -7.85 -9.85
CA SER A 133 -11.21 -7.06 -8.87
C SER A 133 -12.71 -7.38 -8.85
N LEU A 134 -13.40 -6.92 -7.79
CA LEU A 134 -14.86 -7.01 -7.69
C LEU A 134 -15.54 -6.23 -8.83
N ASN A 135 -15.12 -4.99 -9.06
CA ASN A 135 -15.78 -4.10 -10.01
C ASN A 135 -15.67 -4.58 -11.47
N THR A 136 -14.59 -5.28 -11.81
CA THR A 136 -14.43 -5.93 -13.12
C THR A 136 -15.06 -7.33 -13.19
N ARG A 137 -15.59 -7.86 -12.08
CA ARG A 137 -16.08 -9.22 -11.87
C ARG A 137 -15.02 -10.29 -12.20
N SER A 138 -13.77 -9.96 -11.97
CA SER A 138 -12.66 -10.87 -12.27
C SER A 138 -11.95 -11.40 -11.01
N ALA A 139 -12.33 -10.96 -9.80
CA ALA A 139 -11.90 -11.60 -8.57
C ALA A 139 -12.32 -13.07 -8.53
N PHE A 140 -11.40 -13.97 -8.20
CA PHE A 140 -11.63 -15.42 -8.28
C PHE A 140 -12.33 -15.96 -7.03
N CYS A 141 -13.60 -16.31 -7.18
CA CYS A 141 -14.53 -16.62 -6.10
C CYS A 141 -15.01 -18.07 -6.12
N SER A 142 -15.35 -18.61 -4.96
CA SER A 142 -15.99 -19.92 -4.83
C SER A 142 -17.46 -19.92 -5.25
N MET A 143 -18.12 -18.75 -5.22
CA MET A 143 -19.49 -18.55 -5.65
C MET A 143 -19.50 -17.68 -6.92
N PRO A 144 -20.44 -17.94 -7.86
CA PRO A 144 -20.50 -17.19 -9.11
C PRO A 144 -20.97 -15.75 -8.87
N TYR A 145 -20.56 -14.83 -9.74
CA TYR A 145 -21.10 -13.48 -9.78
C TYR A 145 -22.60 -13.50 -10.10
N SER A 146 -23.38 -12.81 -9.28
CA SER A 146 -24.85 -12.88 -9.33
C SER A 146 -25.47 -12.21 -10.56
N ASP A 147 -24.72 -11.37 -11.26
CA ASP A 147 -25.20 -10.62 -12.44
C ASP A 147 -24.64 -11.12 -13.78
N ILE A 148 -23.95 -12.27 -13.78
CA ILE A 148 -23.37 -12.87 -15.00
C ILE A 148 -23.99 -14.25 -15.26
N PHE A 149 -24.38 -14.47 -16.52
CA PHE A 149 -24.89 -15.75 -17.01
C PHE A 149 -24.19 -16.14 -18.32
N PRO A 150 -23.75 -17.41 -18.52
CA PRO A 150 -23.73 -18.51 -17.56
C PRO A 150 -22.82 -18.20 -16.35
N ASP A 151 -22.89 -19.04 -15.29
CA ASP A 151 -22.11 -18.86 -14.07
C ASP A 151 -20.64 -18.55 -14.35
N PHE A 152 -20.15 -17.44 -13.74
CA PHE A 152 -18.78 -16.99 -13.87
C PHE A 152 -18.20 -16.69 -12.49
N TYR A 153 -17.03 -17.23 -12.21
CA TYR A 153 -16.39 -17.23 -10.89
C TYR A 153 -15.20 -16.26 -10.79
N GLY A 154 -14.97 -15.44 -11.82
CA GLY A 154 -13.74 -14.67 -11.96
C GLY A 154 -12.62 -15.48 -12.63
N THR A 155 -11.41 -14.96 -12.57
CA THR A 155 -10.23 -15.55 -13.21
C THR A 155 -9.00 -15.43 -12.35
N LEU A 156 -8.14 -16.46 -12.39
CA LEU A 156 -6.76 -16.34 -11.89
C LEU A 156 -5.87 -15.81 -13.02
N SER A 157 -4.95 -14.91 -12.67
CA SER A 157 -3.91 -14.44 -13.58
C SER A 157 -2.81 -15.49 -13.78
N TYR A 158 -2.59 -16.33 -12.77
CA TYR A 158 -1.61 -17.41 -12.77
C TYR A 158 -2.25 -18.69 -12.24
N ALA A 159 -1.91 -19.85 -12.84
CA ALA A 159 -2.32 -21.13 -12.28
C ALA A 159 -1.69 -21.36 -10.90
N PRO A 160 -2.31 -22.16 -10.01
CA PRO A 160 -1.79 -22.37 -8.64
C PRO A 160 -0.35 -22.86 -8.58
N ASP A 161 0.06 -23.73 -9.50
CA ASP A 161 1.44 -24.22 -9.62
C ASP A 161 2.43 -23.14 -10.08
N GLN A 162 1.99 -22.20 -10.89
CA GLN A 162 2.79 -21.02 -11.26
C GLN A 162 2.99 -20.08 -10.07
N ILE A 163 1.93 -19.82 -9.27
CA ILE A 163 2.03 -19.02 -8.04
C ILE A 163 3.05 -19.67 -7.10
N GLU A 164 2.96 -20.99 -6.91
CA GLU A 164 3.89 -21.74 -6.07
C GLU A 164 5.34 -21.65 -6.59
N ALA A 165 5.54 -21.78 -7.91
CA ALA A 165 6.86 -21.66 -8.53
C ALA A 165 7.48 -20.27 -8.32
N TYR A 166 6.72 -19.20 -8.50
CA TYR A 166 7.19 -17.83 -8.24
C TYR A 166 7.50 -17.60 -6.76
N PHE A 167 6.63 -18.07 -5.87
CA PHE A 167 6.88 -17.96 -4.42
C PHE A 167 8.12 -18.72 -3.98
N HIS A 168 8.35 -19.90 -4.54
CA HIS A 168 9.57 -20.66 -4.31
C HIS A 168 10.81 -19.90 -4.78
N GLY A 169 10.78 -19.37 -6.01
CA GLY A 169 11.85 -18.54 -6.55
C GLY A 169 12.14 -17.32 -5.69
N ALA A 170 11.11 -16.57 -5.30
CA ALA A 170 11.23 -15.42 -4.42
C ALA A 170 11.86 -15.80 -3.07
N THR A 171 11.37 -16.86 -2.42
CA THR A 171 11.83 -17.31 -1.11
C THR A 171 13.30 -17.75 -1.16
N CYS A 172 13.70 -18.53 -2.17
CA CYS A 172 15.07 -18.98 -2.35
C CYS A 172 16.07 -17.82 -2.49
N HIS A 173 15.63 -16.69 -3.06
CA HIS A 173 16.47 -15.53 -3.29
C HIS A 173 16.20 -14.36 -2.33
N ARG A 174 15.50 -14.64 -1.20
CA ARG A 174 15.24 -13.68 -0.12
C ARG A 174 14.37 -12.48 -0.54
N PHE A 175 13.46 -12.71 -1.45
CA PHE A 175 12.37 -11.79 -1.68
C PHE A 175 11.19 -12.15 -0.79
N ALA A 176 10.63 -11.16 -0.10
CA ALA A 176 9.29 -11.25 0.46
C ALA A 176 8.27 -11.24 -0.69
N ILE A 177 7.06 -11.69 -0.43
CA ILE A 177 5.95 -11.61 -1.37
C ILE A 177 4.99 -10.48 -1.00
N ALA A 178 4.37 -9.87 -2.00
CA ALA A 178 3.22 -8.99 -1.88
C ALA A 178 2.19 -9.43 -2.94
N CYS A 179 1.28 -10.32 -2.55
CA CYS A 179 0.38 -10.97 -3.50
C CYS A 179 -1.02 -10.38 -3.38
N HIS A 180 -1.51 -9.76 -4.45
CA HIS A 180 -2.90 -9.35 -4.57
C HIS A 180 -3.81 -10.58 -4.57
N ALA A 181 -4.82 -10.60 -3.71
CA ALA A 181 -5.89 -11.59 -3.69
C ALA A 181 -7.19 -10.94 -3.18
N ILE A 182 -8.19 -10.91 -4.05
CA ILE A 182 -9.50 -10.30 -3.76
C ILE A 182 -10.56 -11.37 -3.52
N GLY A 183 -10.74 -12.31 -4.44
CA GLY A 183 -11.72 -13.39 -4.28
C GLY A 183 -11.36 -14.37 -3.17
N ASP A 184 -12.38 -15.02 -2.61
CA ASP A 184 -12.19 -15.98 -1.52
C ASP A 184 -11.42 -17.24 -1.95
N GLU A 185 -11.53 -17.67 -3.22
CA GLU A 185 -10.71 -18.76 -3.76
C GLU A 185 -9.26 -18.34 -3.96
N ALA A 186 -9.00 -17.12 -4.47
CA ALA A 186 -7.65 -16.59 -4.56
C ALA A 186 -7.00 -16.50 -3.17
N ASN A 187 -7.76 -16.03 -2.16
CA ASN A 187 -7.35 -15.98 -0.75
C ASN A 187 -7.19 -17.36 -0.09
N THR A 188 -7.66 -18.43 -0.70
CA THR A 188 -7.34 -19.81 -0.31
C THR A 188 -6.06 -20.30 -0.99
N ILE A 189 -5.90 -20.04 -2.29
CA ILE A 189 -4.78 -20.50 -3.12
C ILE A 189 -3.46 -19.85 -2.69
N VAL A 190 -3.45 -18.54 -2.49
CA VAL A 190 -2.22 -17.80 -2.14
C VAL A 190 -1.62 -18.26 -0.79
N PRO A 191 -2.38 -18.43 0.32
CA PRO A 191 -1.86 -19.05 1.53
C PRO A 191 -1.45 -20.52 1.37
N ASN A 192 -2.06 -21.29 0.43
CA ASN A 192 -1.58 -22.63 0.13
C ASN A 192 -0.16 -22.60 -0.45
N ALA A 193 0.07 -21.75 -1.47
CA ALA A 193 1.39 -21.57 -2.07
C ALA A 193 2.42 -21.04 -1.04
N ALA A 194 2.03 -20.12 -0.15
CA ALA A 194 2.89 -19.66 0.92
C ALA A 194 3.23 -20.77 1.93
N THR A 195 2.30 -21.70 2.18
CA THR A 195 2.54 -22.85 3.07
C THR A 195 3.58 -23.79 2.48
N SER A 196 3.46 -24.15 1.21
CA SER A 196 4.36 -25.13 0.54
C SER A 196 5.77 -24.59 0.32
N THR A 197 5.89 -23.27 0.09
CA THR A 197 7.16 -22.61 -0.23
C THR A 197 7.83 -21.90 0.94
N HIS A 198 7.17 -21.84 2.10
CA HIS A 198 7.57 -21.01 3.25
C HIS A 198 7.75 -19.52 2.91
N ALA A 199 7.02 -19.05 1.91
CA ALA A 199 7.03 -17.65 1.55
C ALA A 199 6.48 -16.78 2.68
N HIS A 200 7.09 -15.60 2.85
CA HIS A 200 6.71 -14.61 3.86
C HIS A 200 6.46 -13.25 3.20
N GLY A 201 5.62 -12.43 3.80
CA GLY A 201 5.28 -11.12 3.26
C GLY A 201 3.84 -10.74 3.52
N SER A 202 3.16 -10.18 2.50
CA SER A 202 1.79 -9.71 2.61
C SER A 202 0.87 -10.27 1.53
N ILE A 203 -0.41 -10.36 1.88
CA ILE A 203 -1.49 -10.50 0.93
C ILE A 203 -2.16 -9.14 0.82
N GLU A 204 -2.10 -8.57 -0.37
CA GLU A 204 -2.69 -7.28 -0.68
C GLU A 204 -4.19 -7.46 -0.93
N HIS A 205 -4.96 -6.53 -0.44
CA HIS A 205 -6.42 -6.51 -0.36
C HIS A 205 -6.98 -7.51 0.66
N ALA A 206 -6.69 -8.81 0.58
CA ALA A 206 -7.30 -9.82 1.45
C ALA A 206 -8.81 -9.55 1.61
N GLN A 207 -9.49 -9.28 0.46
CA GLN A 207 -10.75 -8.55 0.46
C GLN A 207 -11.94 -9.42 0.82
N MET A 208 -12.01 -10.66 0.29
CA MET A 208 -13.04 -11.63 0.70
C MET A 208 -12.38 -12.89 1.24
N LEU A 209 -12.68 -13.25 2.47
CA LEU A 209 -12.01 -14.33 3.18
C LEU A 209 -12.99 -15.38 3.68
N LYS A 210 -12.72 -16.64 3.39
CA LYS A 210 -13.42 -17.74 4.06
C LYS A 210 -13.03 -17.75 5.55
N PRO A 211 -13.97 -17.93 6.47
CA PRO A 211 -13.66 -17.97 7.91
C PRO A 211 -12.55 -18.97 8.28
N ALA A 212 -12.43 -20.07 7.54
CA ALA A 212 -11.41 -21.09 7.76
C ALA A 212 -9.99 -20.62 7.36
N ASP A 213 -9.86 -19.66 6.44
CA ASP A 213 -8.59 -19.16 5.96
C ASP A 213 -8.02 -18.04 6.84
N ILE A 214 -8.86 -17.29 7.57
CA ILE A 214 -8.43 -16.17 8.42
C ILE A 214 -7.33 -16.56 9.42
N PRO A 215 -7.45 -17.65 10.23
CA PRO A 215 -6.40 -18.04 11.16
C PRO A 215 -5.08 -18.47 10.49
N ARG A 216 -5.13 -18.82 9.21
CA ARG A 216 -3.94 -19.24 8.47
C ARG A 216 -2.97 -18.10 8.24
N PHE A 217 -3.47 -16.87 8.05
CA PHE A 217 -2.60 -15.70 7.94
C PHE A 217 -1.69 -15.54 9.16
N ALA A 218 -2.28 -15.59 10.37
CA ALA A 218 -1.50 -15.51 11.61
C ALA A 218 -0.52 -16.68 11.74
N LYS A 219 -0.96 -17.91 11.46
CA LYS A 219 -0.12 -19.11 11.54
C LYS A 219 1.07 -19.06 10.58
N LEU A 220 0.91 -18.48 9.41
CA LEU A 220 1.95 -18.33 8.39
C LEU A 220 2.79 -17.05 8.58
N GLY A 221 2.40 -16.17 9.51
CA GLY A 221 3.05 -14.88 9.70
C GLY A 221 2.84 -13.91 8.53
N LEU A 222 1.80 -14.14 7.71
CA LEU A 222 1.43 -13.26 6.62
C LEU A 222 0.79 -11.98 7.15
N THR A 223 1.14 -10.86 6.56
CA THR A 223 0.48 -9.57 6.81
C THR A 223 -0.71 -9.44 5.88
N ALA A 224 -1.86 -9.02 6.39
CA ALA A 224 -2.97 -8.56 5.55
C ALA A 224 -2.80 -7.06 5.27
N SER A 225 -2.54 -6.72 4.03
CA SER A 225 -2.42 -5.34 3.56
C SER A 225 -3.77 -4.90 3.00
N ILE A 226 -4.51 -4.16 3.79
CA ILE A 226 -5.93 -3.85 3.56
C ILE A 226 -6.12 -2.41 3.09
N GLN A 227 -7.20 -2.17 2.33
CA GLN A 227 -7.59 -0.86 1.83
C GLN A 227 -9.02 -0.54 2.29
N PRO A 228 -9.19 0.05 3.50
CA PRO A 228 -10.52 0.31 4.04
C PRO A 228 -11.38 1.25 3.19
N GLN A 229 -10.75 2.18 2.44
CA GLN A 229 -11.51 3.05 1.54
C GLN A 229 -12.21 2.25 0.42
N HIS A 230 -11.60 1.16 -0.08
CA HIS A 230 -12.26 0.30 -1.07
C HIS A 230 -13.58 -0.30 -0.54
N ALA A 231 -13.69 -0.57 0.77
CA ALA A 231 -14.95 -1.03 1.35
C ALA A 231 -16.05 0.01 1.20
N MET A 232 -15.71 1.30 1.24
CA MET A 232 -16.67 2.39 1.05
C MET A 232 -17.10 2.51 -0.42
N ASP A 233 -16.14 2.36 -1.32
CA ASP A 233 -16.39 2.44 -2.76
C ASP A 233 -17.20 1.23 -3.27
N ASP A 234 -16.96 0.06 -2.68
CA ASP A 234 -17.56 -1.21 -3.11
C ASP A 234 -18.88 -1.57 -2.39
N ARG A 235 -19.20 -0.95 -1.26
CA ARG A 235 -20.33 -1.35 -0.39
C ARG A 235 -21.67 -1.51 -1.12
N ASP A 236 -21.92 -0.69 -2.13
CA ASP A 236 -23.19 -0.70 -2.87
C ASP A 236 -23.18 -1.75 -3.98
N VAL A 237 -22.03 -2.10 -4.49
CA VAL A 237 -21.90 -3.11 -5.56
C VAL A 237 -21.72 -4.54 -5.03
N ILE A 238 -21.23 -4.70 -3.81
CA ILE A 238 -21.06 -6.02 -3.16
C ILE A 238 -22.38 -6.78 -3.14
N THR A 239 -23.46 -6.16 -2.68
CA THR A 239 -24.78 -6.80 -2.62
C THR A 239 -25.32 -7.24 -3.97
N ARG A 240 -24.87 -6.57 -5.04
CA ARG A 240 -25.24 -6.89 -6.40
C ARG A 240 -24.37 -7.99 -7.02
N PHE A 241 -23.06 -7.89 -6.85
CA PHE A 241 -22.11 -8.77 -7.54
C PHE A 241 -21.81 -10.03 -6.74
N TRP A 242 -21.74 -9.90 -5.42
CA TRP A 242 -21.52 -10.98 -4.44
C TRP A 242 -22.75 -11.19 -3.55
N ALA A 243 -23.93 -11.33 -4.15
CA ALA A 243 -25.18 -11.49 -3.38
C ALA A 243 -25.15 -12.70 -2.42
N ASN A 244 -24.37 -13.74 -2.77
CA ASN A 244 -24.08 -14.90 -1.91
C ASN A 244 -22.55 -15.06 -1.84
N PRO A 245 -21.84 -14.28 -1.03
CA PRO A 245 -20.39 -14.34 -0.96
C PRO A 245 -19.91 -15.67 -0.37
N GLY A 246 -18.84 -16.23 -0.91
CA GLY A 246 -18.19 -17.43 -0.39
C GLY A 246 -17.40 -17.20 0.91
N GLY A 247 -17.25 -15.95 1.32
CA GLY A 247 -16.49 -15.51 2.47
C GLY A 247 -17.04 -14.22 3.08
N ILE A 248 -16.30 -13.65 4.02
CA ILE A 248 -16.57 -12.36 4.64
C ILE A 248 -15.85 -11.27 3.84
N PRO A 249 -16.56 -10.37 3.16
CA PRO A 249 -15.93 -9.22 2.51
C PRO A 249 -15.35 -8.28 3.57
N TYR A 250 -14.16 -7.74 3.32
CA TYR A 250 -13.50 -6.76 4.20
C TYR A 250 -13.44 -7.18 5.68
N ALA A 251 -12.95 -8.39 5.94
CA ALA A 251 -12.92 -9.04 7.25
C ALA A 251 -11.87 -8.44 8.22
N PHE A 252 -11.80 -7.11 8.34
CA PHE A 252 -10.73 -6.41 9.04
C PHE A 252 -10.62 -6.79 10.51
N LYS A 253 -11.75 -6.74 11.23
CA LYS A 253 -11.78 -7.11 12.64
C LYS A 253 -11.53 -8.60 12.84
N ALA A 254 -12.09 -9.45 12.00
CA ALA A 254 -11.86 -10.89 12.08
C ALA A 254 -10.38 -11.25 11.87
N LEU A 255 -9.68 -10.58 10.96
CA LEU A 255 -8.22 -10.70 10.78
C LEU A 255 -7.47 -10.25 12.03
N HIS A 256 -7.81 -9.06 12.58
CA HIS A 256 -7.18 -8.53 13.79
C HIS A 256 -7.38 -9.48 14.98
N ASP A 257 -8.61 -9.93 15.21
CA ASP A 257 -8.95 -10.83 16.33
C ASP A 257 -8.28 -12.19 16.22
N ALA A 258 -7.96 -12.64 15.01
CA ALA A 258 -7.16 -13.84 14.76
C ALA A 258 -5.65 -13.62 14.96
N GLY A 259 -5.20 -12.43 15.36
CA GLY A 259 -3.80 -12.09 15.57
C GLY A 259 -3.01 -11.84 14.29
N VAL A 260 -3.68 -11.57 13.18
CA VAL A 260 -3.04 -11.21 11.90
C VAL A 260 -2.50 -9.80 11.99
N ARG A 261 -1.25 -9.59 11.54
CA ARG A 261 -0.73 -8.23 11.37
C ARG A 261 -1.48 -7.54 10.25
N LEU A 262 -2.10 -6.41 10.57
CA LEU A 262 -2.72 -5.53 9.58
C LEU A 262 -1.73 -4.46 9.13
N ARG A 263 -1.85 -4.06 7.88
CA ARG A 263 -1.21 -2.88 7.30
C ARG A 263 -2.23 -2.21 6.40
N MET A 264 -2.34 -0.88 6.50
CA MET A 264 -3.31 -0.12 5.70
C MET A 264 -2.59 0.66 4.60
N GLY A 265 -3.24 0.72 3.44
CA GLY A 265 -2.80 1.48 2.28
C GLY A 265 -3.99 2.06 1.52
N SER A 266 -3.69 2.92 0.56
CA SER A 266 -4.70 3.55 -0.29
C SER A 266 -4.91 2.81 -1.61
N ASP A 267 -3.87 2.11 -2.09
CA ASP A 267 -3.83 1.60 -3.46
C ASP A 267 -3.99 2.74 -4.49
N ALA A 268 -3.33 3.89 -4.20
CA ALA A 268 -3.39 5.05 -5.09
C ALA A 268 -2.88 4.69 -6.51
N PRO A 269 -3.58 5.12 -7.57
CA PRO A 269 -4.62 6.16 -7.59
C PRO A 269 -6.07 5.63 -7.45
N VAL A 270 -6.28 4.33 -7.15
CA VAL A 270 -7.64 3.77 -7.00
C VAL A 270 -8.39 4.50 -5.88
N ALA A 271 -7.72 4.72 -4.74
CA ALA A 271 -8.19 5.67 -3.74
C ALA A 271 -7.11 6.77 -3.52
N PRO A 272 -7.48 7.96 -3.03
CA PRO A 272 -6.52 9.01 -2.73
C PRO A 272 -5.43 8.56 -1.75
N LEU A 273 -4.19 9.03 -1.93
CA LEU A 273 -3.11 8.82 -0.98
C LEU A 273 -3.36 9.68 0.27
N ASP A 274 -4.29 9.21 1.09
CA ASP A 274 -4.75 9.88 2.29
C ASP A 274 -5.02 8.87 3.41
N PRO A 275 -4.13 8.72 4.39
CA PRO A 275 -4.30 7.74 5.46
C PRO A 275 -5.54 8.02 6.33
N TRP A 276 -5.97 9.28 6.44
CA TRP A 276 -7.11 9.64 7.28
C TRP A 276 -8.44 9.17 6.70
N MET A 277 -8.55 9.10 5.36
CA MET A 277 -9.68 8.44 4.70
C MET A 277 -9.74 6.97 5.03
N ALA A 278 -8.61 6.26 4.93
CA ALA A 278 -8.53 4.83 5.23
C ALA A 278 -8.79 4.54 6.73
N ILE A 279 -8.21 5.35 7.64
CA ILE A 279 -8.43 5.24 9.09
C ILE A 279 -9.92 5.47 9.41
N SER A 280 -10.51 6.51 8.83
CA SER A 280 -11.94 6.80 9.02
C SER A 280 -12.82 5.64 8.55
N ALA A 281 -12.58 5.12 7.36
CA ALA A 281 -13.32 3.98 6.82
C ALA A 281 -13.17 2.72 7.70
N ALA A 282 -11.97 2.45 8.20
CA ALA A 282 -11.71 1.31 9.08
C ALA A 282 -12.42 1.42 10.45
N VAL A 283 -12.54 2.64 10.98
CA VAL A 283 -13.10 2.88 12.33
C VAL A 283 -14.61 3.02 12.29
N PHE A 284 -15.14 3.78 11.34
CA PHE A 284 -16.57 4.12 11.31
C PHE A 284 -17.39 3.25 10.34
N GLY A 285 -16.75 2.54 9.40
CA GLY A 285 -17.47 1.78 8.36
C GLY A 285 -18.32 2.65 7.45
N THR A 286 -18.11 3.95 7.46
CA THR A 286 -18.83 4.92 6.64
C THR A 286 -17.96 6.17 6.39
N GLU A 287 -18.30 6.89 5.33
CA GLU A 287 -17.64 8.15 4.98
C GLU A 287 -18.36 9.39 5.53
N SER A 288 -19.61 9.22 5.96
CA SER A 288 -20.47 10.28 6.43
C SER A 288 -21.39 9.81 7.54
N SER A 289 -21.62 10.69 8.51
CA SER A 289 -22.57 10.47 9.62
C SER A 289 -24.04 10.33 9.16
N ASP A 290 -24.34 10.73 7.93
CA ASP A 290 -25.66 10.62 7.33
C ASP A 290 -25.92 9.22 6.73
N ARG A 291 -24.92 8.34 6.73
CA ARG A 291 -25.01 7.01 6.13
C ARG A 291 -24.71 5.93 7.12
N GLU A 292 -25.54 4.87 7.13
CA GLU A 292 -25.34 3.71 7.99
C GLU A 292 -23.97 3.07 7.74
N PRO A 293 -23.27 2.63 8.79
CA PRO A 293 -22.02 1.89 8.67
C PRO A 293 -22.17 0.61 7.84
N PHE A 294 -21.19 0.35 6.99
CA PHE A 294 -21.08 -0.92 6.27
C PHE A 294 -20.33 -1.91 7.17
N GLN A 295 -20.93 -3.07 7.45
CA GLN A 295 -20.34 -4.13 8.27
C GLN A 295 -19.72 -3.60 9.61
N PRO A 296 -20.51 -2.97 10.48
CA PRO A 296 -20.01 -2.38 11.72
C PRO A 296 -19.28 -3.39 12.62
N GLU A 297 -19.60 -4.69 12.49
CA GLU A 297 -18.91 -5.78 13.18
C GLU A 297 -17.47 -6.03 12.68
N GLN A 298 -17.10 -5.50 11.52
CA GLN A 298 -15.76 -5.56 10.96
C GLN A 298 -14.95 -4.27 11.19
N CYS A 299 -15.53 -3.25 11.81
CA CYS A 299 -14.82 -2.02 12.13
C CYS A 299 -13.72 -2.27 13.17
N LEU A 300 -12.60 -1.54 13.01
CA LEU A 300 -11.48 -1.53 13.92
C LEU A 300 -11.63 -0.40 14.96
N ASP A 301 -10.99 -0.52 16.10
CA ASP A 301 -10.81 0.64 16.97
C ASP A 301 -9.74 1.59 16.39
N ALA A 302 -9.79 2.87 16.81
CA ALA A 302 -8.90 3.90 16.29
C ALA A 302 -7.41 3.61 16.56
N ARG A 303 -7.08 2.94 17.67
CA ARG A 303 -5.70 2.57 18.01
C ARG A 303 -5.17 1.52 17.04
N THR A 304 -5.95 0.50 16.76
CA THR A 304 -5.62 -0.55 15.80
C THR A 304 -5.47 0.02 14.40
N ALA A 305 -6.40 0.88 13.96
CA ALA A 305 -6.33 1.53 12.64
C ALA A 305 -5.10 2.43 12.49
N LEU A 306 -4.79 3.25 13.49
CA LEU A 306 -3.56 4.06 13.50
C LEU A 306 -2.31 3.20 13.47
N ALA A 307 -2.22 2.17 14.30
CA ALA A 307 -1.08 1.26 14.31
C ALA A 307 -0.89 0.58 12.95
N ALA A 308 -1.97 0.13 12.29
CA ALA A 308 -1.92 -0.46 10.97
C ALA A 308 -1.49 0.52 9.85
N SER A 309 -1.63 1.84 10.08
CA SER A 309 -1.20 2.90 9.15
C SER A 309 0.27 3.29 9.32
N THR A 310 0.97 2.78 10.34
CA THR A 310 2.38 3.09 10.58
C THR A 310 3.29 1.96 10.10
N ALA A 311 4.49 2.31 9.66
CA ALA A 311 5.49 1.32 9.22
C ALA A 311 5.91 0.37 10.35
N VAL A 312 5.93 0.87 11.60
CA VAL A 312 6.33 0.09 12.78
C VAL A 312 5.20 -0.76 13.37
N GLY A 313 3.95 -0.57 12.91
CA GLY A 313 2.78 -1.31 13.41
C GLY A 313 2.37 -0.92 14.84
N ARG A 314 2.70 0.29 15.29
CA ARG A 314 2.34 0.87 16.59
C ARG A 314 1.81 2.28 16.43
N ASP A 315 0.93 2.66 17.32
CA ASP A 315 0.32 4.00 17.37
C ASP A 315 1.19 5.08 18.04
N ARG A 316 2.37 4.70 18.54
CA ARG A 316 3.31 5.59 19.22
C ARG A 316 4.76 5.27 18.85
N PRO A 317 5.62 6.27 18.72
CA PRO A 317 7.04 6.06 18.55
C PRO A 317 7.68 5.54 19.85
N GLU A 318 8.72 4.73 19.71
CA GLU A 318 9.55 4.23 20.80
C GLU A 318 11.02 4.57 20.54
N PRO A 319 11.86 4.65 21.59
CA PRO A 319 13.29 4.84 21.41
C PRO A 319 13.91 3.77 20.54
N GLY A 320 14.58 4.17 19.46
CA GLY A 320 15.18 3.29 18.46
C GLY A 320 14.38 3.19 17.17
N ASP A 321 13.15 3.70 17.13
CA ASP A 321 12.41 3.83 15.87
C ASP A 321 13.07 4.90 14.95
N PRO A 322 12.88 4.78 13.64
CA PRO A 322 13.21 5.87 12.73
C PRO A 322 12.53 7.18 13.18
N ALA A 323 13.22 8.29 13.02
CA ALA A 323 12.67 9.61 13.34
C ALA A 323 11.68 10.08 12.25
N ASP A 324 10.66 9.27 12.01
CA ASP A 324 9.55 9.50 11.11
C ASP A 324 8.32 9.75 11.97
N LEU A 325 7.90 11.00 12.05
CA LEU A 325 6.90 11.44 13.02
C LEU A 325 5.82 12.28 12.35
N VAL A 326 4.60 12.16 12.85
CA VAL A 326 3.48 13.03 12.48
C VAL A 326 2.96 13.71 13.75
N LEU A 327 2.90 15.04 13.73
CA LEU A 327 2.28 15.84 14.77
C LEU A 327 0.89 16.23 14.31
N LEU A 328 -0.07 16.03 15.19
CA LEU A 328 -1.49 16.30 14.93
C LEU A 328 -1.96 17.43 15.86
N ASP A 329 -2.82 18.31 15.37
CA ASP A 329 -3.44 19.37 16.17
C ASP A 329 -4.64 18.85 16.98
N ARG A 330 -5.09 17.63 16.72
CA ARG A 330 -6.22 17.00 17.41
C ARG A 330 -5.83 15.58 17.82
N ASP A 331 -6.30 15.15 18.97
CA ASP A 331 -6.20 13.77 19.43
C ASP A 331 -7.10 12.87 18.54
N PRO A 332 -6.56 11.93 17.76
CA PRO A 332 -7.33 11.06 16.90
C PRO A 332 -8.23 10.09 17.68
N TYR A 333 -7.96 9.87 18.98
CA TYR A 333 -8.77 9.03 19.83
C TYR A 333 -10.00 9.74 20.39
N ALA A 334 -10.01 11.08 20.35
CA ALA A 334 -11.14 11.89 20.77
C ALA A 334 -12.12 12.23 19.62
N VAL A 335 -11.83 11.77 18.41
CA VAL A 335 -12.68 11.96 17.24
C VAL A 335 -13.89 11.04 17.30
N SER A 336 -15.07 11.57 17.04
CA SER A 336 -16.36 10.86 17.18
C SER A 336 -17.14 10.72 15.88
N THR A 337 -16.69 11.36 14.79
CA THR A 337 -17.38 11.29 13.50
C THR A 337 -16.41 10.96 12.35
N PRO A 338 -16.90 10.35 11.27
CA PRO A 338 -16.06 10.06 10.10
C PRO A 338 -15.53 11.34 9.44
N GLU A 339 -16.30 12.41 9.41
CA GLU A 339 -15.92 13.69 8.82
C GLU A 339 -14.73 14.31 9.59
N GLU A 340 -14.78 14.28 10.92
CA GLU A 340 -13.66 14.78 11.74
C GLU A 340 -12.39 13.96 11.55
N MET A 341 -12.49 12.63 11.41
CA MET A 341 -11.33 11.78 11.16
C MET A 341 -10.74 12.02 9.77
N ARG A 342 -11.58 12.14 8.75
CA ARG A 342 -11.16 12.42 7.37
C ARG A 342 -10.51 13.81 7.22
N ALA A 343 -10.91 14.75 8.06
CA ALA A 343 -10.36 16.11 8.09
C ALA A 343 -9.28 16.29 9.18
N MET A 344 -8.57 15.24 9.57
CA MET A 344 -7.56 15.30 10.63
C MET A 344 -6.48 16.34 10.31
N PRO A 345 -6.31 17.37 11.17
CA PRO A 345 -5.31 18.39 10.92
C PRO A 345 -3.90 17.90 11.29
N VAL A 346 -3.04 17.83 10.29
CA VAL A 346 -1.62 17.54 10.46
C VAL A 346 -0.87 18.83 10.69
N ALA A 347 -0.24 18.99 11.86
CA ALA A 347 0.54 20.16 12.21
C ALA A 347 1.94 20.10 11.60
N ALA A 348 2.56 18.93 11.59
CA ALA A 348 3.87 18.74 10.99
C ALA A 348 4.13 17.26 10.67
N THR A 349 5.01 17.04 9.69
CA THR A 349 5.49 15.71 9.28
C THR A 349 7.00 15.72 9.24
N MET A 350 7.60 14.71 9.86
CA MET A 350 9.05 14.53 9.92
C MET A 350 9.44 13.21 9.28
N LEU A 351 10.43 13.23 8.41
CA LEU A 351 11.03 12.05 7.77
C LEU A 351 12.53 12.03 8.10
N ALA A 352 13.01 10.94 8.68
CA ALA A 352 14.42 10.75 9.04
C ALA A 352 15.00 11.94 9.85
N GLY A 353 14.21 12.48 10.77
CA GLY A 353 14.59 13.61 11.62
C GLY A 353 14.51 14.99 10.95
N ARG A 354 13.90 15.10 9.79
CA ARG A 354 13.76 16.36 9.03
C ARG A 354 12.30 16.65 8.75
N TRP A 355 11.91 17.92 8.89
CA TRP A 355 10.55 18.35 8.55
C TRP A 355 10.35 18.32 7.05
N THR A 356 9.37 17.54 6.60
CA THR A 356 8.87 17.53 5.22
C THR A 356 7.63 18.40 5.06
N TYR A 357 6.95 18.67 6.18
CA TYR A 357 5.86 19.62 6.27
C TYR A 357 5.81 20.21 7.69
N SER A 358 5.49 21.50 7.83
CA SER A 358 5.24 22.13 9.11
C SER A 358 4.33 23.35 8.94
N SER A 359 3.28 23.41 9.75
CA SER A 359 2.44 24.60 9.97
C SER A 359 2.72 25.28 11.32
N LEU A 360 3.71 24.81 12.08
CA LEU A 360 4.02 25.28 13.42
C LEU A 360 4.67 26.68 13.46
N HIS A 361 5.14 27.16 12.31
CA HIS A 361 5.74 28.48 12.14
C HIS A 361 4.84 29.37 11.28
N GLY A 362 3.56 29.39 11.60
CA GLY A 362 2.60 30.32 11.03
C GLY A 362 2.71 31.70 11.70
N GLU A 363 2.98 32.70 10.89
CA GLU A 363 3.04 34.14 11.04
C GLU A 363 4.42 34.75 11.28
#